data_4df1af724548f3316a729d7caad09007
#
_entry.id   4df1af724548f3316a729d7caad09007
#
_cell.length_a   1.000
_cell.length_b   1.000
_cell.length_c   1.000
_cell.angle_alpha   90.00
_cell.angle_beta   90.00
_cell.angle_gamma   90.00
#
_symmetry.space_group_name_H-M   'P 1'
#
loop_
_entity.id
_entity.type
_entity.pdbx_description
1 polymer ?
#
loop_
_entity_poly.entity_id
_entity_poly.type
_entity_poly.pdbx_seq_one_letter_code
_entity_poly.pdbx_strand_id
1 'polypeptide(L)'
;MKNCIDTDFPDIYLLQKNMTISAAESCTGGRIASAITARSGASNYFIGSLVAYQNEVKERLLGVPAEMIEQYDVVSQPVAEQMVRGACELFGSDYALASTGYAEPWQGHEVEIWIAWGSKDEVHSRCLRSDAGRVANVEAAAAIVLQEFEQFIKRKG
;
A
#
# COMPACT_ATOMS: atom_id res chain seq x y z
N MET A 1 22.11 -2.82 12.17
CA MET A 1 21.14 -2.13 11.32
C MET A 1 19.82 -2.88 11.43
N LYS A 2 18.83 -2.33 12.12
CA LYS A 2 17.51 -2.94 12.12
C LYS A 2 16.94 -2.77 10.72
N ASN A 3 16.82 -3.86 10.00
CA ASN A 3 16.08 -3.86 8.74
C ASN A 3 14.64 -3.42 9.01
N CYS A 4 14.04 -2.68 8.11
CA CYS A 4 12.59 -2.35 8.13
C CYS A 4 11.71 -3.61 8.24
N ILE A 5 12.31 -4.77 8.21
CA ILE A 5 11.73 -6.10 8.23
C ILE A 5 11.56 -6.63 9.67
N ASP A 6 12.22 -6.00 10.65
CA ASP A 6 12.11 -6.35 12.07
C ASP A 6 10.88 -5.74 12.75
N THR A 7 9.95 -5.24 11.96
CA THR A 7 8.64 -4.86 12.49
C THR A 7 7.85 -6.15 12.77
N ASP A 8 7.07 -6.12 13.81
CA ASP A 8 6.18 -7.22 14.20
C ASP A 8 5.04 -7.39 13.19
N PHE A 9 5.39 -7.64 11.91
CA PHE A 9 4.39 -7.85 10.87
C PHE A 9 3.44 -8.97 11.31
N PRO A 10 2.12 -8.84 11.09
CA PRO A 10 1.14 -9.77 11.66
C PRO A 10 1.03 -11.08 10.89
N ASP A 11 2.16 -11.70 10.56
CA ASP A 11 2.22 -12.99 9.87
C ASP A 11 1.55 -14.11 10.67
N ILE A 12 1.76 -14.14 11.98
CA ILE A 12 1.14 -15.14 12.87
C ILE A 12 -0.37 -15.03 12.81
N TYR A 13 -0.92 -13.81 12.89
CA TYR A 13 -2.35 -13.58 12.80
C TYR A 13 -2.91 -14.06 11.46
N LEU A 14 -2.25 -13.68 10.36
CA LEU A 14 -2.69 -14.07 9.02
C LEU A 14 -2.69 -15.58 8.85
N LEU A 15 -1.64 -16.26 9.33
CA LEU A 15 -1.54 -17.72 9.28
C LEU A 15 -2.63 -18.39 10.12
N GLN A 16 -2.83 -17.95 11.36
CA GLN A 16 -3.80 -18.54 12.28
C GLN A 16 -5.24 -18.37 11.78
N LYS A 17 -5.54 -17.23 11.15
CA LYS A 17 -6.86 -16.92 10.62
C LYS A 17 -7.06 -17.40 9.17
N ASN A 18 -6.01 -17.97 8.56
CA ASN A 18 -6.02 -18.37 7.15
C ASN A 18 -6.41 -17.20 6.24
N MET A 19 -5.87 -16.02 6.52
CA MET A 19 -6.14 -14.80 5.76
C MET A 19 -4.97 -14.43 4.87
N THR A 20 -5.26 -13.70 3.80
CA THR A 20 -4.30 -13.34 2.77
C THR A 20 -4.18 -11.83 2.60
N ILE A 21 -3.04 -11.41 2.06
CA ILE A 21 -2.74 -10.00 1.82
C ILE A 21 -2.15 -9.81 0.41
N SER A 22 -2.47 -8.70 -0.20
CA SER A 22 -1.88 -8.25 -1.47
C SER A 22 -1.47 -6.79 -1.37
N ALA A 23 -0.90 -6.25 -2.43
CA ALA A 23 -0.54 -4.84 -2.48
C ALA A 23 -0.80 -4.23 -3.86
N ALA A 24 -1.09 -2.93 -3.87
CA ALA A 24 -1.19 -2.13 -5.07
C ALA A 24 -0.25 -0.92 -4.89
N GLU A 25 0.84 -0.93 -5.62
CA GLU A 25 1.92 0.04 -5.46
C GLU A 25 2.00 0.99 -6.64
N SER A 26 2.27 2.26 -6.37
CA SER A 26 2.63 3.23 -7.39
C SER A 26 4.03 3.77 -7.08
N CYS A 27 4.15 4.83 -6.31
CA CYS A 27 5.45 5.44 -6.02
C CYS A 27 6.43 4.53 -5.28
N THR A 28 5.98 3.54 -4.55
CA THR A 28 6.84 2.60 -3.83
C THR A 28 7.49 1.55 -4.74
N GLY A 29 6.99 1.38 -5.96
CA GLY A 29 7.67 0.64 -7.03
C GLY A 29 8.07 -0.81 -6.71
N GLY A 30 7.32 -1.50 -5.87
CA GLY A 30 7.60 -2.88 -5.47
C GLY A 30 8.22 -3.01 -4.08
N ARG A 31 8.48 -1.91 -3.38
CA ARG A 31 9.10 -1.95 -2.05
C ARG A 31 8.21 -2.56 -0.98
N ILE A 32 6.89 -2.42 -1.10
CA ILE A 32 5.94 -3.07 -0.19
C ILE A 32 6.03 -4.59 -0.37
N ALA A 33 5.95 -5.07 -1.60
CA ALA A 33 6.09 -6.49 -1.93
C ALA A 33 7.44 -7.04 -1.45
N SER A 34 8.52 -6.31 -1.71
CA SER A 34 9.87 -6.69 -1.29
C SER A 34 9.98 -6.85 0.23
N ALA A 35 9.41 -5.91 0.98
CA ALA A 35 9.42 -5.95 2.44
C ALA A 35 8.64 -7.16 2.99
N ILE A 36 7.50 -7.49 2.38
CA ILE A 36 6.71 -8.65 2.79
C ILE A 36 7.42 -9.96 2.44
N THR A 37 7.93 -10.07 1.22
CA THR A 37 8.58 -11.29 0.74
C THR A 37 9.94 -11.55 1.36
N ALA A 38 10.55 -10.55 1.99
CA ALA A 38 11.77 -10.74 2.77
C ALA A 38 11.56 -11.62 4.01
N ARG A 39 10.31 -11.82 4.43
CA ARG A 39 9.98 -12.68 5.57
C ARG A 39 9.87 -14.13 5.11
N SER A 40 10.51 -15.03 5.84
CA SER A 40 10.40 -16.47 5.58
C SER A 40 8.94 -16.91 5.73
N GLY A 41 8.47 -17.71 4.79
CA GLY A 41 7.10 -18.22 4.82
C GLY A 41 6.04 -17.26 4.29
N ALA A 42 6.44 -16.16 3.68
CA ALA A 42 5.50 -15.15 3.16
C ALA A 42 4.49 -15.72 2.15
N SER A 43 4.89 -16.76 1.39
CA SER A 43 4.00 -17.41 0.42
C SER A 43 2.73 -18.01 1.04
N ASN A 44 2.71 -18.22 2.35
CA ASN A 44 1.52 -18.74 3.04
C ASN A 44 0.40 -17.72 3.19
N TYR A 45 0.69 -16.42 3.07
CA TYR A 45 -0.30 -15.36 3.23
C TYR A 45 -0.22 -14.25 2.17
N PHE A 46 0.91 -14.08 1.51
CA PHE A 46 1.09 -13.03 0.50
C PHE A 46 0.79 -13.58 -0.88
N ILE A 47 -0.24 -13.00 -1.54
CA ILE A 47 -0.67 -13.45 -2.87
C ILE A 47 0.15 -12.78 -3.96
N GLY A 48 0.37 -11.48 -3.87
CA GLY A 48 1.10 -10.74 -4.88
C GLY A 48 0.91 -9.24 -4.74
N SER A 49 1.62 -8.50 -5.59
CA SER A 49 1.55 -7.05 -5.67
C SER A 49 1.49 -6.61 -7.12
N LEU A 50 0.71 -5.56 -7.40
CA LEU A 50 0.66 -4.91 -8.69
C LEU A 50 1.36 -3.56 -8.57
N VAL A 51 2.39 -3.32 -9.38
CA VAL A 51 2.99 -2.00 -9.51
C VAL A 51 2.22 -1.25 -10.59
N ALA A 52 1.22 -0.48 -10.17
CA ALA A 52 0.32 0.28 -11.02
C ALA A 52 0.83 1.73 -11.13
N TYR A 53 1.92 1.93 -11.85
CA TYR A 53 2.61 3.21 -11.88
C TYR A 53 1.87 4.29 -12.67
N GLN A 54 1.35 3.94 -13.84
CA GLN A 54 0.57 4.86 -14.67
C GLN A 54 -0.92 4.84 -14.29
N ASN A 55 -1.60 5.95 -14.52
CA ASN A 55 -3.02 6.09 -14.21
C ASN A 55 -3.87 5.04 -14.94
N GLU A 56 -3.55 4.77 -16.21
CA GLU A 56 -4.25 3.77 -17.02
C GLU A 56 -4.25 2.39 -16.35
N VAL A 57 -3.13 2.00 -15.74
CA VAL A 57 -3.03 0.71 -15.04
C VAL A 57 -3.93 0.69 -13.80
N LYS A 58 -3.95 1.81 -13.05
CA LYS A 58 -4.86 1.94 -11.90
C LYS A 58 -6.32 1.83 -12.33
N GLU A 59 -6.68 2.45 -13.44
CA GLU A 59 -8.04 2.42 -13.98
C GLU A 59 -8.44 1.01 -14.42
N ARG A 60 -7.60 0.35 -15.21
CA ARG A 60 -7.91 -0.94 -15.82
C ARG A 60 -7.88 -2.09 -14.84
N LEU A 61 -6.92 -2.12 -13.92
CA LEU A 61 -6.69 -3.29 -13.07
C LEU A 61 -7.17 -3.11 -11.64
N LEU A 62 -7.24 -1.89 -11.14
CA LEU A 62 -7.66 -1.61 -9.76
C LEU A 62 -9.05 -0.97 -9.66
N GLY A 63 -9.69 -0.73 -10.80
CA GLY A 63 -11.03 -0.15 -10.82
C GLY A 63 -11.09 1.30 -10.33
N VAL A 64 -9.96 2.03 -10.41
CA VAL A 64 -9.95 3.46 -10.08
C VAL A 64 -10.68 4.21 -11.19
N PRO A 65 -11.84 4.87 -10.92
CA PRO A 65 -12.54 5.60 -11.97
C PRO A 65 -11.71 6.78 -12.48
N ALA A 66 -11.72 7.00 -13.80
CA ALA A 66 -11.04 8.15 -14.41
C ALA A 66 -11.55 9.47 -13.81
N GLU A 67 -12.84 9.55 -13.51
CA GLU A 67 -13.49 10.72 -12.89
C GLU A 67 -12.95 11.00 -11.48
N MET A 68 -12.58 9.96 -10.74
CA MET A 68 -11.98 10.11 -9.41
C MET A 68 -10.61 10.78 -9.52
N ILE A 69 -9.79 10.36 -10.50
CA ILE A 69 -8.48 10.96 -10.75
C ILE A 69 -8.64 12.43 -11.21
N GLU A 70 -9.60 12.69 -12.08
CA GLU A 70 -9.89 14.04 -12.56
C GLU A 70 -10.35 14.97 -11.43
N GLN A 71 -11.20 14.48 -10.53
CA GLN A 71 -11.76 15.28 -9.44
C GLN A 71 -10.80 15.51 -8.29
N TYR A 72 -10.05 14.49 -7.88
CA TYR A 72 -9.25 14.49 -6.65
C TYR A 72 -7.75 14.43 -6.87
N ASP A 73 -7.27 14.27 -8.11
CA ASP A 73 -5.90 13.91 -8.46
C ASP A 73 -5.61 12.42 -8.20
N VAL A 74 -4.62 11.89 -8.90
CA VAL A 74 -4.14 10.51 -8.72
C VAL A 74 -3.49 10.34 -7.34
N VAL A 75 -2.88 11.40 -6.80
CA VAL A 75 -2.35 11.44 -5.45
C VAL A 75 -3.41 12.00 -4.53
N SER A 76 -4.21 11.11 -3.96
CA SER A 76 -5.34 11.51 -3.12
C SER A 76 -5.81 10.34 -2.26
N GLN A 77 -6.52 10.66 -1.20
CA GLN A 77 -7.14 9.67 -0.32
C GLN A 77 -8.11 8.74 -1.09
N PRO A 78 -9.06 9.26 -1.89
CA PRO A 78 -9.98 8.37 -2.60
C PRO A 78 -9.29 7.36 -3.51
N VAL A 79 -8.23 7.78 -4.23
CA VAL A 79 -7.48 6.89 -5.10
C VAL A 79 -6.73 5.83 -4.30
N ALA A 80 -6.04 6.21 -3.23
CA ALA A 80 -5.31 5.26 -2.39
C ALA A 80 -6.25 4.20 -1.79
N GLU A 81 -7.41 4.62 -1.30
CA GLU A 81 -8.39 3.71 -0.72
C GLU A 81 -9.02 2.79 -1.77
N GLN A 82 -9.31 3.32 -2.97
CA GLN A 82 -9.79 2.49 -4.07
C GLN A 82 -8.74 1.47 -4.51
N MET A 83 -7.46 1.81 -4.46
CA MET A 83 -6.39 0.89 -4.79
C MET A 83 -6.38 -0.32 -3.84
N VAL A 84 -6.67 -0.12 -2.55
CA VAL A 84 -6.83 -1.23 -1.60
C VAL A 84 -7.99 -2.13 -2.01
N ARG A 85 -9.15 -1.56 -2.26
CA ARG A 85 -10.34 -2.32 -2.68
C ARG A 85 -10.10 -3.07 -3.97
N GLY A 86 -9.49 -2.40 -4.94
CA GLY A 86 -9.16 -2.99 -6.23
C GLY A 86 -8.16 -4.14 -6.12
N ALA A 87 -7.16 -4.02 -5.26
CA ALA A 87 -6.19 -5.10 -5.02
C ALA A 87 -6.86 -6.31 -4.37
N CYS A 88 -7.70 -6.10 -3.37
CA CYS A 88 -8.46 -7.17 -2.74
C CYS A 88 -9.29 -7.94 -3.78
N GLU A 89 -9.93 -7.24 -4.70
CA GLU A 89 -10.73 -7.86 -5.76
C GLU A 89 -9.87 -8.56 -6.81
N LEU A 90 -8.81 -7.90 -7.28
CA LEU A 90 -7.91 -8.44 -8.30
C LEU A 90 -7.24 -9.74 -7.86
N PHE A 91 -6.74 -9.77 -6.64
CA PHE A 91 -5.98 -10.90 -6.08
C PHE A 91 -6.84 -11.88 -5.29
N GLY A 92 -8.07 -11.52 -4.98
CA GLY A 92 -8.92 -12.33 -4.09
C GLY A 92 -8.39 -12.38 -2.68
N SER A 93 -7.67 -11.33 -2.23
CA SER A 93 -7.10 -11.27 -0.89
C SER A 93 -8.07 -10.67 0.11
N ASP A 94 -7.88 -11.02 1.40
CA ASP A 94 -8.69 -10.48 2.49
C ASP A 94 -8.28 -9.05 2.82
N TYR A 95 -6.98 -8.76 2.74
CA TYR A 95 -6.40 -7.45 3.01
C TYR A 95 -5.52 -6.99 1.86
N ALA A 96 -5.31 -5.68 1.78
CA ALA A 96 -4.37 -5.10 0.84
C ALA A 96 -3.73 -3.83 1.41
N LEU A 97 -2.54 -3.52 0.90
CA LEU A 97 -1.82 -2.29 1.15
C LEU A 97 -1.69 -1.52 -0.15
N ALA A 98 -1.67 -0.19 -0.08
CA ALA A 98 -1.54 0.63 -1.29
C ALA A 98 -0.68 1.87 -1.05
N SER A 99 -0.10 2.38 -2.14
CA SER A 99 0.61 3.66 -2.17
C SER A 99 0.34 4.40 -3.47
N THR A 100 0.19 5.72 -3.37
CA THR A 100 0.16 6.63 -4.52
C THR A 100 0.73 7.97 -4.08
N GLY A 101 1.66 8.56 -4.85
CA GLY A 101 2.32 9.75 -4.34
C GLY A 101 3.26 10.47 -5.29
N TYR A 102 3.53 11.71 -4.91
CA TYR A 102 4.64 12.51 -5.39
C TYR A 102 5.80 12.33 -4.40
N ALA A 103 6.77 11.53 -4.78
CA ALA A 103 7.88 11.15 -3.89
C ALA A 103 8.97 12.23 -3.78
N GLU A 104 8.90 13.24 -4.66
CA GLU A 104 9.77 14.42 -4.67
C GLU A 104 8.95 15.60 -5.19
N PRO A 105 9.36 16.87 -4.97
CA PRO A 105 8.67 18.01 -5.56
C PRO A 105 8.59 17.88 -7.08
N TRP A 106 7.40 18.06 -7.64
CA TRP A 106 7.15 17.84 -9.06
C TRP A 106 6.07 18.81 -9.56
N GLN A 107 6.38 19.59 -10.59
CA GLN A 107 5.42 20.49 -11.27
C GLN A 107 4.53 21.29 -10.31
N GLY A 108 5.15 21.92 -9.29
CA GLY A 108 4.44 22.70 -8.30
C GLY A 108 3.84 21.92 -7.14
N HIS A 109 3.91 20.59 -7.17
CA HIS A 109 3.53 19.75 -6.03
C HIS A 109 4.68 19.58 -5.06
N GLU A 110 4.40 19.65 -3.78
CA GLU A 110 5.33 19.23 -2.73
C GLU A 110 5.24 17.71 -2.57
N VAL A 111 6.11 17.14 -1.75
CA VAL A 111 6.04 15.71 -1.39
C VAL A 111 4.69 15.42 -0.76
N GLU A 112 3.98 14.46 -1.33
CA GLU A 112 2.70 14.01 -0.82
C GLU A 112 2.53 12.54 -1.21
N ILE A 113 2.52 11.66 -0.22
CA ILE A 113 2.33 10.23 -0.45
C ILE A 113 1.14 9.77 0.38
N TRP A 114 0.13 9.23 -0.27
CA TRP A 114 -0.99 8.59 0.38
C TRP A 114 -0.71 7.11 0.47
N ILE A 115 -0.79 6.57 1.68
CA ILE A 115 -0.76 5.13 1.93
C ILE A 115 -2.13 4.71 2.45
N ALA A 116 -2.52 3.49 2.11
CA ALA A 116 -3.79 2.93 2.55
C ALA A 116 -3.63 1.45 2.87
N TRP A 117 -4.46 0.96 3.76
CA TRP A 117 -4.43 -0.42 4.25
C TRP A 117 -5.82 -0.84 4.71
N GLY A 118 -6.09 -2.12 4.67
CA GLY A 118 -7.34 -2.65 5.20
C GLY A 118 -7.91 -3.78 4.35
N SER A 119 -9.21 -3.99 4.53
CA SER A 119 -10.01 -4.95 3.76
C SER A 119 -10.89 -4.19 2.77
N LYS A 120 -11.61 -4.93 1.93
CA LYS A 120 -12.59 -4.37 1.00
C LYS A 120 -13.67 -3.53 1.72
N ASP A 121 -14.04 -3.93 2.93
CA ASP A 121 -15.11 -3.31 3.71
C ASP A 121 -14.62 -2.24 4.69
N GLU A 122 -13.35 -2.28 5.07
CA GLU A 122 -12.78 -1.34 6.03
C GLU A 122 -11.39 -0.89 5.57
N VAL A 123 -11.31 0.30 5.01
CA VAL A 123 -10.06 0.87 4.49
C VAL A 123 -9.70 2.11 5.30
N HIS A 124 -8.44 2.20 5.66
CA HIS A 124 -7.83 3.35 6.32
C HIS A 124 -6.73 3.92 5.45
N SER A 125 -6.42 5.20 5.66
CA SER A 125 -5.39 5.88 4.86
C SER A 125 -4.70 6.96 5.69
N ARG A 126 -3.52 7.35 5.23
CA ARG A 126 -2.70 8.38 5.85
C ARG A 126 -1.88 9.10 4.78
N CYS A 127 -1.75 10.41 4.92
CA CYS A 127 -0.93 11.23 4.04
C CYS A 127 0.43 11.49 4.69
N LEU A 128 1.51 11.26 3.93
CA LEU A 128 2.88 11.50 4.35
C LEU A 128 3.44 12.68 3.56
N ARG A 129 3.97 13.68 4.26
CA ARG A 129 4.47 14.92 3.66
C ARG A 129 5.93 15.22 3.97
N SER A 130 6.60 14.40 4.79
CA SER A 130 8.02 14.59 5.10
C SER A 130 8.88 14.38 3.87
N ASP A 131 9.90 15.21 3.71
CA ASP A 131 10.82 15.14 2.57
C ASP A 131 12.24 14.88 3.05
N ALA A 132 12.74 13.68 2.77
CA ALA A 132 14.11 13.27 3.01
C ALA A 132 14.81 12.82 1.71
N GLY A 133 14.25 13.22 0.56
CA GLY A 133 14.67 12.80 -0.76
C GLY A 133 13.82 11.65 -1.31
N ARG A 134 13.73 11.55 -2.63
CA ARG A 134 12.85 10.61 -3.33
C ARG A 134 12.95 9.18 -2.82
N VAL A 135 14.16 8.61 -2.80
CA VAL A 135 14.36 7.21 -2.39
C VAL A 135 13.97 7.00 -0.93
N ALA A 136 14.44 7.90 -0.04
CA ALA A 136 14.11 7.81 1.38
C ALA A 136 12.60 7.96 1.62
N ASN A 137 11.94 8.82 0.86
CA ASN A 137 10.49 9.05 0.99
C ASN A 137 9.69 7.80 0.62
N VAL A 138 10.03 7.12 -0.49
CA VAL A 138 9.30 5.90 -0.89
C VAL A 138 9.62 4.71 0.02
N GLU A 139 10.84 4.62 0.52
CA GLU A 139 11.19 3.58 1.50
C GLU A 139 10.45 3.78 2.81
N ALA A 140 10.33 5.03 3.28
CA ALA A 140 9.57 5.38 4.46
C ALA A 140 8.08 5.04 4.29
N ALA A 141 7.51 5.33 3.11
CA ALA A 141 6.11 5.03 2.82
C ALA A 141 5.83 3.53 2.91
N ALA A 142 6.71 2.70 2.33
CA ALA A 142 6.58 1.24 2.41
C ALA A 142 6.67 0.75 3.86
N ALA A 143 7.62 1.25 4.63
CA ALA A 143 7.77 0.89 6.04
C ALA A 143 6.55 1.30 6.87
N ILE A 144 6.06 2.53 6.67
CA ILE A 144 4.95 3.07 7.47
C ILE A 144 3.63 2.35 7.16
N VAL A 145 3.36 2.01 5.90
CA VAL A 145 2.12 1.28 5.57
C VAL A 145 2.10 -0.11 6.22
N LEU A 146 3.25 -0.77 6.31
CA LEU A 146 3.36 -2.05 7.00
C LEU A 146 3.11 -1.89 8.51
N GLN A 147 3.65 -0.83 9.12
CA GLN A 147 3.42 -0.51 10.54
C GLN A 147 1.95 -0.20 10.82
N GLU A 148 1.31 0.59 9.96
CA GLU A 148 -0.10 0.93 10.10
C GLU A 148 -0.98 -0.32 9.96
N PHE A 149 -0.65 -1.20 9.04
CA PHE A 149 -1.36 -2.47 8.89
C PHE A 149 -1.20 -3.35 10.13
N GLU A 150 0.00 -3.43 10.70
CA GLU A 150 0.26 -4.14 11.95
C GLU A 150 -0.65 -3.62 13.07
N GLN A 151 -0.73 -2.30 13.25
CA GLN A 151 -1.60 -1.70 14.25
C GLN A 151 -3.08 -1.99 14.00
N PHE A 152 -3.49 -1.96 12.75
CA PHE A 152 -4.84 -2.30 12.32
C PHE A 152 -5.22 -3.73 12.72
N ILE A 153 -4.32 -4.68 12.48
CA ILE A 153 -4.54 -6.09 12.82
C ILE A 153 -4.54 -6.29 14.36
N LYS A 154 -3.66 -5.61 15.09
CA LYS A 154 -3.63 -5.70 16.57
C LYS A 154 -4.94 -5.26 17.20
N ARG A 155 -5.63 -4.27 16.62
CA ARG A 155 -6.93 -3.82 17.09
C ARG A 155 -8.05 -4.83 16.84
N LYS A 156 -7.89 -5.72 15.86
CA LYS A 156 -8.87 -6.77 15.55
C LYS A 156 -8.70 -8.03 16.41
N GLY A 157 -7.48 -8.28 16.83
CA GLY A 157 -7.11 -9.43 17.64
C GLY A 157 -7.17 -9.13 19.11
#